data_c279de3ceb8dcea4764e61bbb5151b59
#
_entry.id   c279de3ceb8dcea4764e61bbb5151b59
#
_cell.length_a   1.000
_cell.length_b   1.000
_cell.length_c   1.000
_cell.angle_alpha   90.00
_cell.angle_beta   90.00
_cell.angle_gamma   90.00
#
_symmetry.space_group_name_H-M   'P 1'
#
loop_
_entity.id
_entity.type
_entity.pdbx_description
1 polymer ?
#
loop_
_entity_poly.entity_id
_entity_poly.type
_entity_poly.pdbx_seq_one_letter_code
_entity_poly.pdbx_strand_id
1 'polypeptide(L)'
;MNIRRKLGQNFLNSKSIAKFIVDSAKISKNDIVYEIGIGKGILTPFLCEESKKVISVEKDHQLYEETLAKFSKIKNLKIIYGDGFKQYEKFDIFVSNLPYSESKKAIQWMLMNKFTYGIVMVQYDFAKKLLAEKQERKAVSVLAQSGFEMKILKKIGKKNFTPNPKIDSAIMSFLRKDTFSKELIQSVNLMFSFRRKKLQNIGKKLGIEIESNQRLEAMNNNEIIKFAKKIRKI
;
A
#
# COMPACT_ATOMS: atom_id res chain seq x y z
N MET A 1 3.31 -29.25 -2.44
CA MET A 1 3.86 -27.97 -1.89
C MET A 1 2.68 -27.06 -1.59
N ASN A 2 2.48 -26.65 -0.33
CA ASN A 2 1.24 -26.00 0.10
C ASN A 2 1.12 -24.61 -0.55
N ILE A 3 0.09 -24.37 -1.36
CA ILE A 3 -0.17 -23.12 -2.11
C ILE A 3 -0.08 -21.89 -1.19
N ARG A 4 -0.50 -22.00 0.07
CA ARG A 4 -0.46 -20.95 1.10
C ARG A 4 0.95 -20.46 1.44
N ARG A 5 1.98 -21.36 1.42
CA ARG A 5 3.39 -20.96 1.55
C ARG A 5 3.90 -20.19 0.33
N LYS A 6 3.35 -20.47 -0.85
CA LYS A 6 3.71 -19.81 -2.12
C LYS A 6 3.23 -18.35 -2.17
N LEU A 7 2.13 -18.02 -1.47
CA LEU A 7 1.54 -16.67 -1.43
C LEU A 7 2.08 -15.81 -0.28
N GLY A 8 2.96 -16.34 0.59
CA GLY A 8 3.55 -15.58 1.71
C GLY A 8 2.52 -15.06 2.74
N GLN A 9 1.39 -15.77 2.88
CA GLN A 9 0.28 -15.36 3.74
C GLN A 9 0.62 -15.56 5.21
N ASN A 10 0.46 -14.49 6.02
CA ASN A 10 0.53 -14.51 7.47
C ASN A 10 -0.80 -13.94 8.01
N PHE A 11 -1.65 -14.82 8.54
CA PHE A 11 -2.97 -14.43 9.01
C PHE A 11 -2.88 -13.82 10.40
N LEU A 12 -3.39 -12.60 10.56
CA LEU A 12 -3.55 -11.99 11.87
C LEU A 12 -4.50 -12.87 12.72
N ASN A 13 -4.13 -13.15 13.99
CA ASN A 13 -4.92 -13.98 14.89
C ASN A 13 -5.46 -13.22 16.11
N SER A 14 -5.14 -11.93 16.24
CA SER A 14 -5.53 -11.08 17.36
C SER A 14 -6.71 -10.18 17.01
N LYS A 15 -7.88 -10.42 17.63
CA LYS A 15 -9.08 -9.58 17.47
C LYS A 15 -8.86 -8.16 18.00
N SER A 16 -8.07 -7.98 19.07
CA SER A 16 -7.77 -6.64 19.60
C SER A 16 -6.94 -5.80 18.62
N ILE A 17 -6.01 -6.44 17.90
CA ILE A 17 -5.26 -5.75 16.83
C ILE A 17 -6.17 -5.46 15.64
N ALA A 18 -7.05 -6.39 15.26
CA ALA A 18 -8.02 -6.17 14.20
C ALA A 18 -8.93 -4.97 14.51
N LYS A 19 -9.45 -4.91 15.74
CA LYS A 19 -10.25 -3.76 16.19
C LYS A 19 -9.44 -2.46 16.16
N PHE A 20 -8.19 -2.46 16.64
CA PHE A 20 -7.31 -1.29 16.60
C PHE A 20 -7.10 -0.79 15.14
N ILE A 21 -6.94 -1.70 14.16
CA ILE A 21 -6.83 -1.34 12.74
C ILE A 21 -8.08 -0.60 12.26
N VAL A 22 -9.26 -1.15 12.57
CA VAL A 22 -10.54 -0.59 12.14
C VAL A 22 -10.82 0.75 12.83
N ASP A 23 -10.62 0.84 14.13
CA ASP A 23 -10.77 2.09 14.90
C ASP A 23 -9.83 3.20 14.36
N SER A 24 -8.60 2.81 13.97
CA SER A 24 -7.62 3.75 13.40
C SER A 24 -7.99 4.23 11.99
N ALA A 25 -8.82 3.49 11.27
CA ALA A 25 -9.23 3.83 9.90
C ALA A 25 -10.25 4.98 9.85
N LYS A 26 -10.81 5.40 10.98
CA LYS A 26 -11.76 6.52 11.11
C LYS A 26 -12.95 6.40 10.15
N ILE A 27 -13.45 5.19 10.00
CA ILE A 27 -14.55 4.85 9.09
C ILE A 27 -15.85 5.46 9.63
N SER A 28 -16.68 6.00 8.72
CA SER A 28 -18.03 6.45 9.01
C SER A 28 -19.08 5.55 8.34
N LYS A 29 -20.32 5.65 8.81
CA LYS A 29 -21.47 4.92 8.23
C LYS A 29 -21.83 5.32 6.79
N ASN A 30 -21.16 6.32 6.23
CA ASN A 30 -21.33 6.73 4.84
C ASN A 30 -20.21 6.19 3.93
N ASP A 31 -19.12 5.68 4.51
CA ASP A 31 -17.93 5.28 3.75
C ASP A 31 -18.08 3.89 3.11
N ILE A 32 -17.53 3.77 1.92
CA ILE A 32 -17.27 2.49 1.26
C ILE A 32 -15.82 2.09 1.55
N VAL A 33 -15.64 0.96 2.19
CA VAL A 33 -14.32 0.41 2.52
C VAL A 33 -13.89 -0.60 1.48
N TYR A 34 -12.65 -0.50 1.03
CA TYR A 34 -12.03 -1.48 0.13
C TYR A 34 -10.96 -2.28 0.88
N GLU A 35 -11.11 -3.59 0.91
CA GLU A 35 -10.19 -4.54 1.54
C GLU A 35 -9.55 -5.43 0.48
N ILE A 36 -8.23 -5.46 0.39
CA ILE A 36 -7.51 -6.44 -0.45
C ILE A 36 -6.99 -7.57 0.46
N GLY A 37 -7.42 -8.81 0.15
CA GLY A 37 -7.05 -9.99 0.90
C GLY A 37 -7.90 -10.17 2.15
N ILE A 38 -9.14 -10.66 1.97
CA ILE A 38 -10.03 -10.99 3.11
C ILE A 38 -9.39 -12.02 4.05
N GLY A 39 -8.60 -12.94 3.51
CA GLY A 39 -7.94 -14.00 4.24
C GLY A 39 -8.93 -14.85 5.03
N LYS A 40 -8.76 -14.96 6.35
CA LYS A 40 -9.71 -15.61 7.25
C LYS A 40 -10.85 -14.71 7.72
N GLY A 41 -10.90 -13.47 7.23
CA GLY A 41 -11.93 -12.48 7.54
C GLY A 41 -11.87 -11.96 8.98
N ILE A 42 -10.68 -11.67 9.50
CA ILE A 42 -10.55 -11.14 10.87
C ILE A 42 -10.91 -9.65 10.96
N LEU A 43 -10.66 -8.87 9.90
CA LEU A 43 -10.99 -7.45 9.85
C LEU A 43 -12.43 -7.22 9.40
N THR A 44 -12.89 -8.02 8.45
CA THR A 44 -14.12 -7.81 7.67
C THR A 44 -15.37 -7.57 8.51
N PRO A 45 -15.68 -8.34 9.58
CA PRO A 45 -16.85 -8.06 10.40
C PRO A 45 -16.82 -6.66 11.03
N PHE A 46 -15.68 -6.26 11.61
CA PHE A 46 -15.52 -4.94 12.20
C PHE A 46 -15.63 -3.81 11.15
N LEU A 47 -15.09 -4.03 9.93
CA LEU A 47 -15.26 -3.08 8.83
C LEU A 47 -16.73 -2.93 8.45
N CYS A 48 -17.48 -4.03 8.38
CA CYS A 48 -18.91 -4.01 8.07
C CYS A 48 -19.74 -3.32 9.17
N GLU A 49 -19.35 -3.49 10.43
CA GLU A 49 -19.99 -2.81 11.57
C GLU A 49 -19.84 -1.29 11.48
N GLU A 50 -18.73 -0.74 10.97
CA GLU A 50 -18.45 0.70 10.98
C GLU A 50 -18.78 1.41 9.65
N SER A 51 -18.96 0.69 8.54
CA SER A 51 -19.10 1.29 7.21
C SER A 51 -20.47 1.14 6.59
N LYS A 52 -20.74 1.92 5.54
CA LYS A 52 -21.88 1.76 4.65
C LYS A 52 -21.79 0.45 3.88
N LYS A 53 -20.59 0.13 3.36
CA LYS A 53 -20.34 -1.03 2.53
C LYS A 53 -18.88 -1.44 2.61
N VAL A 54 -18.62 -2.73 2.63
CA VAL A 54 -17.28 -3.30 2.44
C VAL A 54 -17.22 -4.03 1.10
N ILE A 55 -16.16 -3.74 0.33
CA ILE A 55 -15.81 -4.48 -0.87
C ILE A 55 -14.48 -5.17 -0.58
N SER A 56 -14.51 -6.48 -0.41
CA SER A 56 -13.34 -7.28 -0.11
C SER A 56 -12.97 -8.18 -1.29
N VAL A 57 -11.70 -8.22 -1.66
CA VAL A 57 -11.22 -9.00 -2.80
C VAL A 57 -10.22 -10.04 -2.32
N GLU A 58 -10.43 -11.32 -2.72
CA GLU A 58 -9.57 -12.44 -2.37
C GLU A 58 -9.07 -13.15 -3.62
N LYS A 59 -7.78 -13.41 -3.67
CA LYS A 59 -7.12 -14.08 -4.81
C LYS A 59 -7.02 -15.58 -4.63
N ASP A 60 -7.01 -16.05 -3.38
CA ASP A 60 -7.03 -17.47 -3.05
C ASP A 60 -8.46 -17.98 -3.14
N HIS A 61 -8.71 -18.91 -4.09
CA HIS A 61 -10.05 -19.42 -4.36
C HIS A 61 -10.65 -20.14 -3.14
N GLN A 62 -9.85 -20.90 -2.41
CA GLN A 62 -10.33 -21.61 -1.23
C GLN A 62 -10.77 -20.63 -0.13
N LEU A 63 -9.97 -19.57 0.14
CA LEU A 63 -10.33 -18.54 1.13
C LEU A 63 -11.54 -17.73 0.68
N TYR A 64 -11.67 -17.46 -0.62
CA TYR A 64 -12.86 -16.82 -1.19
C TYR A 64 -14.12 -17.62 -0.89
N GLU A 65 -14.16 -18.92 -1.21
CA GLU A 65 -15.31 -19.80 -0.95
C GLU A 65 -15.61 -19.92 0.56
N GLU A 66 -14.56 -20.16 1.37
CA GLU A 66 -14.70 -20.24 2.83
C GLU A 66 -15.33 -18.97 3.43
N THR A 67 -14.90 -17.79 2.96
CA THR A 67 -15.39 -16.50 3.49
C THR A 67 -16.75 -16.12 2.92
N LEU A 68 -17.04 -16.45 1.68
CA LEU A 68 -18.35 -16.28 1.06
C LEU A 68 -19.44 -17.03 1.85
N ALA A 69 -19.19 -18.29 2.19
CA ALA A 69 -20.08 -19.10 3.01
C ALA A 69 -20.20 -18.55 4.44
N LYS A 70 -19.06 -18.23 5.06
CA LYS A 70 -18.98 -17.75 6.44
C LYS A 70 -19.73 -16.43 6.68
N PHE A 71 -19.65 -15.51 5.71
CA PHE A 71 -20.22 -14.16 5.83
C PHE A 71 -21.48 -13.92 5.01
N SER A 72 -22.15 -15.00 4.55
CA SER A 72 -23.35 -14.96 3.70
C SER A 72 -24.49 -14.10 4.26
N LYS A 73 -24.56 -13.93 5.59
CA LYS A 73 -25.60 -13.13 6.27
C LYS A 73 -25.27 -11.63 6.38
N ILE A 74 -24.06 -11.19 6.03
CA ILE A 74 -23.65 -9.78 6.13
C ILE A 74 -24.12 -9.04 4.87
N LYS A 75 -25.15 -8.22 4.99
CA LYS A 75 -25.81 -7.55 3.86
C LYS A 75 -24.98 -6.47 3.16
N ASN A 76 -24.11 -5.77 3.90
CA ASN A 76 -23.28 -4.68 3.37
C ASN A 76 -21.87 -5.14 2.95
N LEU A 77 -21.64 -6.47 2.83
CA LEU A 77 -20.38 -7.06 2.37
C LEU A 77 -20.51 -7.56 0.93
N LYS A 78 -19.60 -7.11 0.05
CA LYS A 78 -19.39 -7.68 -1.29
C LYS A 78 -18.03 -8.36 -1.32
N ILE A 79 -17.99 -9.67 -1.51
CA ILE A 79 -16.74 -10.43 -1.70
C ILE A 79 -16.54 -10.70 -3.18
N ILE A 80 -15.34 -10.45 -3.70
CA ILE A 80 -14.98 -10.63 -5.12
C ILE A 80 -13.79 -11.57 -5.21
N TYR A 81 -13.89 -12.60 -6.04
CA TYR A 81 -12.75 -13.45 -6.39
C TYR A 81 -11.84 -12.74 -7.39
N GLY A 82 -10.54 -12.63 -7.11
CA GLY A 82 -9.57 -12.06 -8.04
C GLY A 82 -8.40 -11.28 -7.44
N ASP A 83 -7.65 -10.59 -8.30
CA ASP A 83 -6.55 -9.71 -7.88
C ASP A 83 -7.12 -8.32 -7.53
N GLY A 84 -7.10 -7.98 -6.24
CA GLY A 84 -7.61 -6.70 -5.73
C GLY A 84 -6.91 -5.46 -6.31
N PHE A 85 -5.71 -5.61 -6.85
CA PHE A 85 -5.03 -4.52 -7.55
C PHE A 85 -5.50 -4.29 -8.99
N LYS A 86 -6.40 -5.14 -9.49
CA LYS A 86 -6.96 -5.07 -10.85
C LYS A 86 -8.46 -4.74 -10.87
N GLN A 87 -9.10 -4.62 -9.70
CA GLN A 87 -10.52 -4.25 -9.62
C GLN A 87 -10.69 -2.73 -9.69
N TYR A 88 -11.76 -2.29 -10.34
CA TYR A 88 -12.08 -0.87 -10.56
C TYR A 88 -13.33 -0.49 -9.77
N GLU A 89 -13.24 -0.59 -8.45
CA GLU A 89 -14.34 -0.20 -7.56
C GLU A 89 -14.04 1.20 -6.98
N LYS A 90 -15.09 2.01 -6.82
CA LYS A 90 -14.98 3.28 -6.09
C LYS A 90 -15.09 3.02 -4.59
N PHE A 91 -14.21 3.62 -3.82
CA PHE A 91 -14.19 3.49 -2.36
C PHE A 91 -13.60 4.75 -1.72
N ASP A 92 -13.88 4.94 -0.43
CA ASP A 92 -13.46 6.10 0.35
C ASP A 92 -12.27 5.77 1.25
N ILE A 93 -12.29 4.58 1.84
CA ILE A 93 -11.28 4.12 2.81
C ILE A 93 -10.64 2.80 2.32
N PHE A 94 -9.32 2.72 2.42
CA PHE A 94 -8.56 1.51 2.11
C PHE A 94 -8.04 0.84 3.38
N VAL A 95 -8.38 -0.42 3.61
CA VAL A 95 -7.84 -1.20 4.75
C VAL A 95 -7.32 -2.53 4.24
N SER A 96 -6.09 -2.92 4.64
CA SER A 96 -5.55 -4.20 4.21
C SER A 96 -4.44 -4.74 5.11
N ASN A 97 -4.46 -6.06 5.31
CA ASN A 97 -3.37 -6.84 5.87
C ASN A 97 -2.75 -7.70 4.76
N LEU A 98 -1.95 -7.09 3.91
CA LEU A 98 -1.38 -7.73 2.71
C LEU A 98 -0.20 -8.66 3.02
N PRO A 99 0.03 -9.68 2.16
CA PRO A 99 1.32 -10.36 2.12
C PRO A 99 2.46 -9.36 1.92
N TYR A 100 3.56 -9.53 2.63
CA TYR A 100 4.67 -8.55 2.64
C TYR A 100 5.32 -8.33 1.27
N SER A 101 5.32 -9.36 0.41
CA SER A 101 5.77 -9.27 -0.98
C SER A 101 4.99 -8.24 -1.81
N GLU A 102 3.73 -7.99 -1.44
CA GLU A 102 2.84 -7.08 -2.17
C GLU A 102 2.95 -5.62 -1.69
N SER A 103 3.69 -5.34 -0.60
CA SER A 103 3.72 -3.99 0.02
C SER A 103 4.12 -2.88 -0.95
N LYS A 104 5.16 -3.08 -1.78
CA LYS A 104 5.57 -2.08 -2.78
C LYS A 104 4.50 -1.86 -3.84
N LYS A 105 3.88 -2.95 -4.33
CA LYS A 105 2.80 -2.90 -5.31
C LYS A 105 1.59 -2.17 -4.74
N ALA A 106 1.25 -2.42 -3.47
CA ALA A 106 0.16 -1.75 -2.78
C ALA A 106 0.36 -0.24 -2.71
N ILE A 107 1.55 0.24 -2.33
CA ILE A 107 1.85 1.69 -2.30
C ILE A 107 1.68 2.31 -3.69
N GLN A 108 2.20 1.67 -4.74
CA GLN A 108 2.08 2.17 -6.10
C GLN A 108 0.62 2.18 -6.58
N TRP A 109 -0.14 1.13 -6.27
CA TRP A 109 -1.56 1.04 -6.57
C TRP A 109 -2.36 2.09 -5.81
N MET A 110 -2.09 2.27 -4.52
CA MET A 110 -2.71 3.31 -3.72
C MET A 110 -2.49 4.70 -4.33
N LEU A 111 -1.29 5.01 -4.83
CA LEU A 111 -0.98 6.30 -5.46
C LEU A 111 -1.81 6.56 -6.72
N MET A 112 -2.19 5.52 -7.46
CA MET A 112 -2.99 5.63 -8.68
C MET A 112 -4.50 5.71 -8.44
N ASN A 113 -4.97 5.31 -7.26
CA ASN A 113 -6.40 5.26 -6.94
C ASN A 113 -6.83 6.43 -6.06
N LYS A 114 -8.05 6.92 -6.26
CA LYS A 114 -8.66 7.99 -5.44
C LYS A 114 -9.33 7.38 -4.23
N PHE A 115 -8.92 7.78 -3.04
CA PHE A 115 -9.53 7.49 -1.74
C PHE A 115 -9.05 8.53 -0.74
N THR A 116 -9.64 8.66 0.43
CA THR A 116 -9.30 9.69 1.41
C THR A 116 -8.23 9.23 2.40
N TYR A 117 -8.41 8.04 2.95
CA TYR A 117 -7.58 7.53 4.04
C TYR A 117 -7.36 6.03 3.92
N GLY A 118 -6.20 5.55 4.34
CA GLY A 118 -5.89 4.12 4.33
C GLY A 118 -5.15 3.66 5.58
N ILE A 119 -5.43 2.42 5.99
CA ILE A 119 -4.67 1.69 7.01
C ILE A 119 -4.13 0.41 6.40
N VAL A 120 -2.82 0.26 6.41
CA VAL A 120 -2.16 -0.91 5.82
C VAL A 120 -1.16 -1.52 6.81
N MET A 121 -1.21 -2.83 6.95
CA MET A 121 -0.17 -3.56 7.68
C MET A 121 0.94 -3.98 6.72
N VAL A 122 2.18 -3.61 7.06
CA VAL A 122 3.39 -3.90 6.30
C VAL A 122 4.49 -4.42 7.22
N GLN A 123 5.59 -4.93 6.66
CA GLN A 123 6.80 -5.22 7.44
C GLN A 123 7.33 -3.95 8.13
N TYR A 124 7.77 -4.07 9.38
CA TYR A 124 8.26 -2.92 10.15
C TYR A 124 9.45 -2.21 9.47
N ASP A 125 10.38 -2.97 8.87
CA ASP A 125 11.51 -2.37 8.14
C ASP A 125 11.08 -1.71 6.82
N PHE A 126 10.01 -2.19 6.18
CA PHE A 126 9.44 -1.51 5.03
C PHE A 126 8.75 -0.20 5.44
N ALA A 127 8.05 -0.18 6.59
CA ALA A 127 7.48 1.05 7.15
C ALA A 127 8.56 2.11 7.42
N LYS A 128 9.68 1.74 8.05
CA LYS A 128 10.83 2.63 8.24
C LYS A 128 11.38 3.14 6.91
N LYS A 129 11.50 2.26 5.91
CA LYS A 129 11.95 2.63 4.57
C LYS A 129 11.03 3.66 3.89
N LEU A 130 9.71 3.57 4.07
CA LEU A 130 8.76 4.55 3.54
C LEU A 130 8.97 5.94 4.16
N LEU A 131 9.35 6.00 5.44
CA LEU A 131 9.60 7.23 6.18
C LEU A 131 11.07 7.70 6.13
N ALA A 132 11.94 6.97 5.42
CA ALA A 132 13.36 7.30 5.31
C ALA A 132 13.56 8.68 4.67
N GLU A 133 14.55 9.41 5.16
CA GLU A 133 14.88 10.76 4.72
C GLU A 133 16.20 10.81 3.93
N LYS A 134 16.40 11.91 3.21
CA LYS A 134 17.65 12.26 2.51
C LYS A 134 18.21 11.08 1.67
N GLN A 135 19.45 10.71 1.91
CA GLN A 135 20.19 9.71 1.13
C GLN A 135 19.67 8.26 1.31
N GLU A 136 18.94 7.97 2.39
CA GLU A 136 18.37 6.65 2.63
C GLU A 136 17.10 6.40 1.80
N ARG A 137 16.50 7.45 1.24
CA ARG A 137 15.28 7.33 0.43
C ARG A 137 15.46 6.40 -0.78
N LYS A 138 14.41 5.68 -1.08
CA LYS A 138 14.24 4.89 -2.31
C LYS A 138 13.12 5.53 -3.14
N ALA A 139 12.96 5.10 -4.38
CA ALA A 139 11.86 5.56 -5.23
C ALA A 139 10.50 5.45 -4.52
N VAL A 140 10.24 4.32 -3.85
CA VAL A 140 8.98 4.10 -3.12
C VAL A 140 8.81 5.07 -1.94
N SER A 141 9.90 5.46 -1.26
CA SER A 141 9.86 6.46 -0.17
C SER A 141 9.43 7.83 -0.70
N VAL A 142 10.10 8.29 -1.76
CA VAL A 142 9.78 9.58 -2.41
C VAL A 142 8.34 9.60 -2.91
N LEU A 143 7.93 8.56 -3.63
CA LEU A 143 6.56 8.44 -4.14
C LEU A 143 5.53 8.47 -3.01
N ALA A 144 5.74 7.65 -1.97
CA ALA A 144 4.80 7.56 -0.85
C ALA A 144 4.72 8.88 -0.06
N GLN A 145 5.85 9.51 0.27
CA GLN A 145 5.89 10.79 1.00
C GLN A 145 5.31 11.95 0.20
N SER A 146 5.41 11.90 -1.13
CA SER A 146 4.81 12.92 -1.99
C SER A 146 3.29 12.73 -2.15
N GLY A 147 2.80 11.49 -2.15
CA GLY A 147 1.38 11.18 -2.34
C GLY A 147 0.57 11.06 -1.05
N PHE A 148 1.25 10.89 0.10
CA PHE A 148 0.57 10.68 1.40
C PHE A 148 1.26 11.41 2.55
N GLU A 149 0.48 11.81 3.56
CA GLU A 149 0.96 11.93 4.93
C GLU A 149 0.87 10.56 5.59
N MET A 150 1.99 10.09 6.16
CA MET A 150 2.10 8.73 6.67
C MET A 150 2.57 8.72 8.13
N LYS A 151 2.03 7.78 8.91
CA LYS A 151 2.47 7.54 10.30
C LYS A 151 2.52 6.05 10.59
N ILE A 152 3.52 5.61 11.35
CA ILE A 152 3.50 4.30 12.00
C ILE A 152 2.63 4.46 13.26
N LEU A 153 1.48 3.77 13.28
CA LEU A 153 0.54 3.83 14.41
C LEU A 153 0.93 2.84 15.51
N LYS A 154 1.38 1.64 15.10
CA LYS A 154 1.74 0.58 16.05
C LYS A 154 2.68 -0.43 15.43
N LYS A 155 3.68 -0.88 16.20
CA LYS A 155 4.51 -2.05 15.90
C LYS A 155 3.81 -3.30 16.41
N ILE A 156 3.76 -4.35 15.59
CA ILE A 156 3.08 -5.61 15.87
C ILE A 156 4.09 -6.75 15.85
N GLY A 157 4.23 -7.43 16.99
CA GLY A 157 5.13 -8.57 17.14
C GLY A 157 4.65 -9.78 16.31
N LYS A 158 5.60 -10.54 15.79
CA LYS A 158 5.39 -11.70 14.91
C LYS A 158 4.48 -12.80 15.48
N LYS A 159 4.38 -12.95 16.79
CA LYS A 159 3.52 -13.94 17.46
C LYS A 159 2.00 -13.70 17.29
N ASN A 160 1.61 -12.54 16.76
CA ASN A 160 0.19 -12.21 16.48
C ASN A 160 -0.30 -12.73 15.13
N PHE A 161 0.48 -13.60 14.48
CA PHE A 161 0.16 -14.16 13.16
C PHE A 161 0.29 -15.67 13.13
N THR A 162 -0.42 -16.30 12.20
CA THR A 162 -0.33 -17.74 11.91
C THR A 162 -0.24 -17.97 10.40
N PRO A 163 0.84 -18.58 9.88
CA PRO A 163 2.10 -18.87 10.58
C PRO A 163 2.82 -17.59 11.03
N ASN A 164 3.72 -17.72 12.04
CA ASN A 164 4.50 -16.58 12.50
C ASN A 164 5.46 -16.09 11.40
N PRO A 165 5.45 -14.81 11.02
CA PRO A 165 6.45 -14.25 10.11
C PRO A 165 7.84 -14.23 10.76
N LYS A 166 8.89 -14.07 9.92
CA LYS A 166 10.27 -13.96 10.43
C LYS A 166 10.54 -12.64 11.16
N ILE A 167 9.81 -11.58 10.82
CA ILE A 167 10.02 -10.20 11.29
C ILE A 167 8.72 -9.57 11.75
N ASP A 168 8.85 -8.50 12.54
CA ASP A 168 7.70 -7.72 13.03
C ASP A 168 7.02 -6.93 11.92
N SER A 169 5.75 -6.58 12.16
CA SER A 169 4.92 -5.75 11.29
C SER A 169 4.74 -4.34 11.86
N ALA A 170 4.22 -3.45 11.04
CA ALA A 170 3.74 -2.14 11.44
C ALA A 170 2.35 -1.89 10.84
N ILE A 171 1.47 -1.30 11.64
CA ILE A 171 0.24 -0.68 11.16
C ILE A 171 0.59 0.75 10.80
N MET A 172 0.34 1.12 9.54
CA MET A 172 0.58 2.46 9.01
C MET A 172 -0.70 3.12 8.55
N SER A 173 -0.80 4.42 8.80
CA SER A 173 -1.82 5.28 8.20
C SER A 173 -1.29 6.03 6.99
N PHE A 174 -2.20 6.28 6.03
CA PHE A 174 -1.95 6.99 4.79
C PHE A 174 -3.08 7.99 4.54
N LEU A 175 -2.85 9.26 4.87
CA LEU A 175 -3.76 10.34 4.49
C LEU A 175 -3.37 10.85 3.10
N ARG A 176 -4.31 10.87 2.17
CA ARG A 176 -4.04 11.28 0.78
C ARG A 176 -3.68 12.76 0.68
N LYS A 177 -2.62 13.03 -0.08
CA LYS A 177 -2.17 14.37 -0.49
C LYS A 177 -2.33 14.58 -1.99
N ASP A 178 -1.93 13.56 -2.80
CA ASP A 178 -1.95 13.66 -4.25
C ASP A 178 -2.16 12.27 -4.90
N THR A 179 -2.55 12.26 -6.17
CA THR A 179 -2.73 11.05 -6.99
C THR A 179 -1.76 11.08 -8.17
N PHE A 180 -1.09 9.96 -8.42
CA PHE A 180 -0.05 9.87 -9.44
C PHE A 180 -0.47 8.93 -10.57
N SER A 181 -0.10 9.31 -11.79
CA SER A 181 -0.26 8.42 -12.93
C SER A 181 0.79 7.30 -12.93
N LYS A 182 0.49 6.23 -13.65
CA LYS A 182 1.41 5.09 -13.81
C LYS A 182 2.75 5.53 -14.40
N GLU A 183 2.71 6.43 -15.39
CA GLU A 183 3.90 6.95 -16.07
C GLU A 183 4.79 7.75 -15.12
N LEU A 184 4.20 8.61 -14.26
CA LEU A 184 4.97 9.34 -13.26
C LEU A 184 5.67 8.39 -12.28
N ILE A 185 4.97 7.36 -11.83
CA ILE A 185 5.56 6.33 -10.95
C ILE A 185 6.71 5.60 -11.66
N GLN A 186 6.55 5.27 -12.93
CA GLN A 186 7.59 4.65 -13.74
C GLN A 186 8.80 5.58 -13.92
N SER A 187 8.58 6.87 -14.20
CA SER A 187 9.64 7.88 -14.34
C SER A 187 10.48 8.00 -13.06
N VAL A 188 9.83 8.07 -11.88
CA VAL A 188 10.55 8.11 -10.60
C VAL A 188 11.35 6.81 -10.37
N ASN A 189 10.77 5.63 -10.64
CA ASN A 189 11.50 4.37 -10.51
C ASN A 189 12.72 4.33 -11.45
N LEU A 190 12.57 4.80 -12.70
CA LEU A 190 13.65 4.86 -13.68
C LEU A 190 14.77 5.80 -13.24
N MET A 191 14.44 7.00 -12.74
CA MET A 191 15.44 7.93 -12.19
C MET A 191 16.24 7.27 -11.06
N PHE A 192 15.58 6.55 -10.16
CA PHE A 192 16.23 5.88 -9.02
C PHE A 192 17.10 4.69 -9.43
N SER A 193 16.94 4.12 -10.62
CA SER A 193 17.89 3.12 -11.13
C SER A 193 19.28 3.74 -11.39
N PHE A 194 19.33 5.07 -11.58
CA PHE A 194 20.56 5.85 -11.80
C PHE A 194 20.93 6.76 -10.62
N ARG A 195 20.37 6.56 -9.43
CA ARG A 195 20.46 7.49 -8.28
C ARG A 195 21.87 7.96 -7.90
N ARG A 196 22.89 7.14 -8.18
CA ARG A 196 24.30 7.47 -7.89
C ARG A 196 24.92 8.43 -8.93
N LYS A 197 24.25 8.66 -10.07
CA LYS A 197 24.72 9.55 -11.13
C LYS A 197 24.31 10.98 -10.86
N LYS A 198 25.09 11.93 -11.44
CA LYS A 198 24.73 13.35 -11.50
C LYS A 198 23.49 13.54 -12.38
N LEU A 199 22.67 14.56 -12.10
CA LEU A 199 21.42 14.80 -12.83
C LEU A 199 21.66 15.04 -14.34
N GLN A 200 22.71 15.74 -14.73
CA GLN A 200 23.08 15.88 -16.14
C GLN A 200 23.30 14.55 -16.84
N ASN A 201 23.91 13.57 -16.15
CA ASN A 201 24.13 12.23 -16.71
C ASN A 201 22.85 11.38 -16.75
N ILE A 202 21.93 11.64 -15.82
CA ILE A 202 20.58 11.03 -15.86
C ILE A 202 19.81 11.64 -17.03
N GLY A 203 19.84 12.96 -17.19
CA GLY A 203 19.20 13.66 -18.30
C GLY A 203 19.66 13.15 -19.66
N LYS A 204 20.97 13.08 -19.89
CA LYS A 204 21.54 12.54 -21.13
C LYS A 204 21.04 11.13 -21.46
N LYS A 205 20.90 10.26 -20.43
CA LYS A 205 20.38 8.89 -20.60
C LYS A 205 18.89 8.85 -20.92
N LEU A 206 18.15 9.86 -20.51
CA LEU A 206 16.70 9.96 -20.64
C LEU A 206 16.27 10.94 -21.74
N GLY A 207 17.23 11.40 -22.57
CA GLY A 207 16.94 12.31 -23.68
C GLY A 207 16.49 13.71 -23.24
N ILE A 208 16.87 14.14 -22.01
CA ILE A 208 16.49 15.45 -21.46
C ILE A 208 17.75 16.26 -21.17
N GLU A 209 17.77 17.48 -21.66
CA GLU A 209 18.85 18.41 -21.37
C GLU A 209 18.73 18.98 -19.96
N ILE A 210 19.76 18.79 -19.14
CA ILE A 210 19.81 19.21 -17.73
C ILE A 210 21.20 19.70 -17.40
N GLU A 211 21.29 20.95 -17.07
CA GLU A 211 22.52 21.58 -16.58
C GLU A 211 22.54 21.53 -15.04
N SER A 212 22.84 20.38 -14.46
CA SER A 212 23.01 20.25 -13.01
C SER A 212 24.00 19.19 -12.62
N ASN A 213 25.00 19.56 -11.84
CA ASN A 213 25.99 18.67 -11.24
C ASN A 213 25.48 17.97 -9.96
N GLN A 214 24.29 18.35 -9.49
CA GLN A 214 23.67 17.77 -8.30
C GLN A 214 23.37 16.29 -8.50
N ARG A 215 23.40 15.51 -7.42
CA ARG A 215 22.95 14.11 -7.44
C ARG A 215 21.47 14.02 -7.07
N LEU A 216 20.80 13.01 -7.59
CA LEU A 216 19.38 12.75 -7.31
C LEU A 216 19.07 12.67 -5.82
N GLU A 217 19.96 12.06 -5.04
CA GLU A 217 19.80 11.88 -3.58
C GLU A 217 19.84 13.19 -2.79
N ALA A 218 20.42 14.27 -3.35
CA ALA A 218 20.47 15.59 -2.73
C ALA A 218 19.21 16.44 -2.98
N MET A 219 18.36 16.05 -3.96
CA MET A 219 17.09 16.73 -4.25
C MET A 219 16.05 16.44 -3.17
N ASN A 220 15.16 17.40 -2.88
CA ASN A 220 13.96 17.12 -2.09
C ASN A 220 12.89 16.36 -2.90
N ASN A 221 11.84 15.88 -2.24
CA ASN A 221 10.80 15.07 -2.89
C ASN A 221 10.07 15.85 -4.00
N ASN A 222 9.76 17.12 -3.76
CA ASN A 222 9.05 17.97 -4.73
C ASN A 222 9.88 18.19 -5.99
N GLU A 223 11.18 18.43 -5.84
CA GLU A 223 12.12 18.56 -6.96
C GLU A 223 12.19 17.26 -7.78
N ILE A 224 12.26 16.09 -7.11
CA ILE A 224 12.28 14.80 -7.78
C ILE A 224 10.98 14.58 -8.57
N ILE A 225 9.82 14.85 -7.98
CA ILE A 225 8.52 14.72 -8.66
C ILE A 225 8.41 15.69 -9.85
N LYS A 226 8.81 16.96 -9.65
CA LYS A 226 8.83 17.95 -10.73
C LYS A 226 9.73 17.52 -11.89
N PHE A 227 10.89 16.96 -11.58
CA PHE A 227 11.81 16.45 -12.57
C PHE A 227 11.25 15.21 -13.30
N ALA A 228 10.68 14.25 -12.57
CA ALA A 228 10.05 13.08 -13.15
C ALA A 228 8.89 13.41 -14.11
N LYS A 229 8.14 14.49 -13.83
CA LYS A 229 7.10 15.00 -14.72
C LYS A 229 7.65 15.49 -16.09
N LYS A 230 8.90 15.94 -16.16
CA LYS A 230 9.55 16.31 -17.43
C LYS A 230 9.91 15.10 -18.29
N ILE A 231 10.34 14.00 -17.64
CA ILE A 231 10.67 12.73 -18.31
C ILE A 231 9.44 12.11 -19.00
N ARG A 232 8.27 12.30 -18.43
CA ARG A 232 7.00 11.75 -18.94
C ARG A 232 6.62 12.22 -20.36
N LYS A 233 7.26 13.27 -20.86
CA LYS A 233 6.94 13.85 -22.17
C LYS A 233 7.70 13.18 -23.33
N ILE A 234 8.46 12.13 -23.03
CA ILE A 234 9.13 11.26 -23.98
C ILE A 234 8.44 9.90 -23.98
#